data_1eeacdfeddd6896c9a12d8a2ee4beea6
#
_entry.id   1eeacdfeddd6896c9a12d8a2ee4beea6
#
_cell.length_a   1.000
_cell.length_b   1.000
_cell.length_c   1.000
_cell.angle_alpha   90.00
_cell.angle_beta   90.00
_cell.angle_gamma   90.00
#
_symmetry.space_group_name_H-M   'P 1'
#
loop_
_entity.id
_entity.type
_entity.pdbx_description
1 polymer ?
#
loop_
_entity_poly.entity_id
_entity_poly.type
_entity_poly.pdbx_seq_one_letter_code
_entity_poly.pdbx_strand_id
1 'polypeptide(L)' 'MPDREVVVQRLTELNEEFRRLRAEHQAHEAELVALQTRPFLTSEQQWRVSELKKLKLIGKDRMERLIRESQTAPQMSA' A
#
# COMPACT_ATOMS: atom_id res chain seq x y z
N MET A 1 -15.08 -12.73 -13.88
CA MET A 1 -14.21 -11.68 -13.38
C MET A 1 -13.00 -12.27 -12.68
N PRO A 2 -11.82 -11.71 -12.89
CA PRO A 2 -10.66 -12.21 -12.17
C PRO A 2 -10.81 -11.95 -10.67
N ASP A 3 -10.40 -12.93 -9.90
CA ASP A 3 -10.37 -12.82 -8.47
C ASP A 3 -9.35 -11.76 -8.05
N ARG A 4 -9.65 -11.02 -6.99
CA ARG A 4 -8.77 -9.99 -6.47
C ARG A 4 -7.36 -10.53 -6.18
N GLU A 5 -7.26 -11.73 -5.61
CA GLU A 5 -5.97 -12.32 -5.30
C GLU A 5 -5.16 -12.59 -6.56
N VAL A 6 -5.80 -13.05 -7.60
CA VAL A 6 -5.14 -13.30 -8.88
C VAL A 6 -4.64 -11.98 -9.48
N VAL A 7 -5.45 -10.93 -9.40
CA VAL A 7 -5.05 -9.61 -9.90
C VAL A 7 -3.87 -9.07 -9.12
N VAL A 8 -3.91 -9.17 -7.79
CA VAL A 8 -2.82 -8.70 -6.94
C VAL A 8 -1.54 -9.45 -7.26
N GLN A 9 -1.62 -10.76 -7.41
CA GLN A 9 -0.45 -11.57 -7.74
C GLN A 9 0.13 -11.16 -9.10
N ARG A 10 -0.74 -10.97 -10.08
CA ARG A 10 -0.30 -10.56 -11.42
C ARG A 10 0.34 -9.19 -11.40
N LEU A 11 -0.25 -8.25 -10.69
CA LEU A 11 0.36 -6.91 -10.54
C LEU A 11 1.70 -6.99 -9.84
N THR A 12 1.83 -7.83 -8.82
CA THR A 12 3.09 -8.00 -8.11
C THR A 12 4.18 -8.52 -9.06
N GLU A 13 3.82 -9.36 -10.00
CA GLU A 13 4.78 -9.91 -10.95
C GLU A 13 5.09 -8.97 -12.11
N LEU A 14 4.09 -8.24 -12.60
CA LEU A 14 4.21 -7.53 -13.86
C LEU A 14 4.26 -6.01 -13.74
N ASN A 15 3.84 -5.46 -12.62
CA ASN A 15 3.76 -4.01 -12.44
C ASN A 15 4.78 -3.54 -11.42
N GLU A 16 5.79 -2.81 -11.90
CA GLU A 16 6.87 -2.34 -11.04
C GLU A 16 6.37 -1.30 -10.04
N GLU A 17 5.46 -0.42 -10.47
CA GLU A 17 4.89 0.57 -9.56
C GLU A 17 4.13 -0.09 -8.42
N PHE A 18 3.37 -1.13 -8.71
CA PHE A 18 2.62 -1.85 -7.69
C PHE A 18 3.56 -2.50 -6.67
N ARG A 19 4.65 -3.12 -7.17
CA ARG A 19 5.65 -3.72 -6.26
C ARG A 19 6.27 -2.68 -5.35
N ARG A 20 6.59 -1.51 -5.89
CA ARG A 20 7.19 -0.43 -5.10
C ARG A 20 6.20 0.09 -4.05
N LEU A 21 4.95 0.32 -4.45
CA LEU A 21 3.91 0.75 -3.52
C LEU A 21 3.71 -0.25 -2.39
N ARG A 22 3.73 -1.53 -2.72
CA ARG A 22 3.57 -2.58 -1.74
C ARG A 22 4.75 -2.62 -0.76
N ALA A 23 5.96 -2.48 -1.27
CA ALA A 23 7.15 -2.46 -0.43
C ALA A 23 7.15 -1.25 0.50
N GLU A 24 6.80 -0.08 -0.02
CA GLU A 24 6.70 1.12 0.79
C GLU A 24 5.63 0.99 1.87
N HIS A 25 4.47 0.41 1.50
CA HIS A 25 3.39 0.20 2.46
C HIS A 25 3.84 -0.72 3.60
N GLN A 26 4.55 -1.79 3.27
CA GLN A 26 5.07 -2.70 4.29
C GLN A 26 6.11 -2.03 5.18
N ALA A 27 6.97 -1.19 4.60
CA ALA A 27 7.97 -0.45 5.37
C ALA A 27 7.30 0.54 6.33
N HIS A 28 6.29 1.27 5.86
CA HIS A 28 5.55 2.19 6.72
C HIS A 28 4.84 1.45 7.85
N GLU A 29 4.27 0.29 7.54
CA GLU A 29 3.60 -0.53 8.55
C GLU A 29 4.57 -0.99 9.62
N ALA A 30 5.75 -1.46 9.22
CA ALA A 30 6.75 -1.93 10.16
C ALA A 30 7.21 -0.80 11.09
N GLU A 31 7.45 0.38 10.53
CA GLU A 31 7.86 1.53 11.33
C GLU A 31 6.76 1.94 12.29
N LEU A 32 5.51 1.95 11.82
CA LEU A 32 4.36 2.33 12.64
C LEU A 32 4.20 1.37 13.81
N VAL A 33 4.28 0.07 13.56
CA VAL A 33 4.19 -0.94 14.61
C VAL A 33 5.30 -0.75 15.64
N ALA A 34 6.52 -0.51 15.17
CA ALA A 34 7.67 -0.29 16.07
C ALA A 34 7.45 0.90 16.98
N LEU A 35 6.89 1.99 16.44
CA LEU A 35 6.60 3.18 17.24
C LEU A 35 5.45 2.93 18.21
N GLN A 36 4.41 2.25 17.77
CA GLN A 36 3.23 2.01 18.60
C GLN A 36 3.47 1.03 19.74
N THR A 37 4.53 0.24 19.67
CA THR A 37 4.87 -0.67 20.78
C THR A 37 5.67 0.00 21.88
N ARG A 38 6.10 1.24 21.70
CA ARG A 38 6.83 1.97 22.73
C ARG A 38 5.88 2.50 23.79
N PRO A 39 6.27 2.44 25.07
CA PRO A 39 5.39 2.96 26.13
C PRO A 39 5.25 4.49 26.09
N PHE A 40 6.25 5.20 25.60
CA PHE A 40 6.21 6.66 25.50
C PHE A 40 6.76 7.09 24.17
N LEU A 41 6.13 8.09 23.57
CA LEU A 41 6.57 8.66 22.32
C LEU A 41 6.93 10.13 22.54
N THR A 42 8.04 10.56 21.93
CA THR A 42 8.35 11.99 21.87
C THR A 42 7.36 12.69 20.96
N SER A 43 7.35 14.03 21.01
CA SER A 43 6.49 14.80 20.09
C SER A 43 6.81 14.51 18.65
N GLU A 44 8.09 14.38 18.31
CA GLU A 44 8.51 14.04 16.95
C GLU A 44 8.02 12.67 16.53
N GLN A 45 8.09 11.70 17.44
CA GLN A 45 7.62 10.36 17.15
C GLN A 45 6.10 10.31 16.98
N GLN A 46 5.37 11.09 17.78
CA GLN A 46 3.91 11.20 17.62
C GLN A 46 3.56 11.78 16.27
N TRP A 47 4.30 12.79 15.84
CA TRP A 47 4.10 13.39 14.53
C TRP A 47 4.39 12.39 13.43
N ARG A 48 5.46 11.59 13.60
CA ARG A 48 5.81 10.55 12.63
C ARG A 48 4.73 9.49 12.53
N VAL A 49 4.12 9.11 13.65
CA VAL A 49 2.99 8.16 13.64
C VAL A 49 1.86 8.70 12.77
N SER A 50 1.51 9.97 12.94
CA SER A 50 0.45 10.58 12.13
C SER A 50 0.81 10.60 10.66
N GLU A 51 2.06 10.92 10.35
CA GLU A 51 2.55 10.94 8.98
C GLU A 51 2.50 9.54 8.35
N LEU A 52 2.94 8.52 9.10
CA LEU A 52 2.91 7.15 8.62
C LEU A 52 1.50 6.67 8.32
N LYS A 53 0.54 7.05 9.16
CA LYS A 53 -0.86 6.69 8.91
C LYS A 53 -1.37 7.30 7.61
N LYS A 54 -1.01 8.55 7.33
CA LYS A 54 -1.36 9.19 6.07
C LYS A 54 -0.70 8.51 4.88
N LEU A 55 0.58 8.21 5.00
CA LEU A 55 1.32 7.56 3.92
C LEU A 55 0.76 6.17 3.62
N LYS A 56 0.38 5.43 4.66
CA LYS A 56 -0.24 4.12 4.48
C LYS A 56 -1.56 4.24 3.71
N LEU A 57 -2.36 5.22 4.06
CA LEU A 57 -3.65 5.42 3.40
C LEU A 57 -3.47 5.79 1.94
N ILE A 58 -2.55 6.72 1.65
CA ILE A 58 -2.26 7.13 0.28
C ILE A 58 -1.77 5.95 -0.54
N GLY A 59 -0.83 5.17 0.01
CA GLY A 59 -0.30 4.00 -0.68
C GLY A 59 -1.37 2.95 -0.94
N LYS A 60 -2.23 2.71 0.04
CA LYS A 60 -3.32 1.77 -0.09
C LYS A 60 -4.29 2.21 -1.19
N ASP A 61 -4.62 3.50 -1.20
CA ASP A 61 -5.55 4.01 -2.21
C ASP A 61 -4.98 3.85 -3.62
N ARG A 62 -3.68 4.09 -3.78
CA ARG A 62 -3.02 3.91 -5.08
C ARG A 62 -3.01 2.45 -5.51
N MET A 63 -2.71 1.55 -4.59
CA MET A 63 -2.74 0.12 -4.89
C MET A 63 -4.14 -0.33 -5.28
N GLU A 64 -5.16 0.15 -4.56
CA GLU A 64 -6.55 -0.19 -4.89
C GLU A 64 -6.94 0.32 -6.27
N ARG A 65 -6.45 1.50 -6.64
CA ARG A 65 -6.70 2.04 -7.98
C ARG A 65 -6.09 1.14 -9.05
N LEU A 66 -4.84 0.72 -8.85
CA LEU A 66 -4.18 -0.17 -9.80
C LEU A 66 -4.92 -1.51 -9.92
N ILE A 67 -5.39 -2.03 -8.80
CA ILE A 67 -6.16 -3.28 -8.80
C ILE A 67 -7.45 -3.10 -9.62
N ARG A 68 -8.16 -2.02 -9.39
CA ARG A 68 -9.41 -1.77 -10.14
C ARG A 68 -9.15 -1.58 -11.62
N GLU A 69 -8.13 -0.82 -11.97
CA GLU A 69 -7.77 -0.60 -13.37
C GLU A 69 -7.38 -1.91 -14.03
N SER A 70 -6.67 -2.76 -13.32
CA SER A 70 -6.27 -4.04 -13.86
C SER A 70 -7.46 -4.97 -14.06
N GLN A 71 -8.47 -4.88 -13.21
CA GLN A 71 -9.67 -5.68 -13.36
C GLN A 71 -10.53 -5.25 -14.55
N THR A 72 -10.46 -3.98 -14.92
CA THR A 72 -11.27 -3.44 -16.01
C THR A 72 -10.51 -3.28 -17.31
N ALA A 73 -9.18 -3.19 -17.27
CA ALA A 73 -8.36 -2.92 -18.43
C ALA A 73 -8.57 -3.90 -19.59
N PRO A 74 -8.66 -5.21 -19.36
CA PRO A 74 -8.86 -6.14 -20.48
C PRO A 74 -10.14 -5.89 -21.25
N GLN A 75 -11.14 -5.36 -20.59
CA GLN A 75 -12.40 -5.06 -21.24
C GLN A 75 -12.29 -3.85 -22.15
N MET A 76 -11.43 -2.94 -21.81
CA MET A 76 -11.24 -1.73 -22.59
C MET A 76 -10.39 -1.95 -23.82
N SER A 77 -9.52 -2.92 -23.78
CA SER A 77 -8.64 -3.20 -24.90
C SER A 77 -9.34 -3.91 -26.04
N ALA A 78 -10.52 -4.40 -25.79
CA ALA A 78 -11.35 -5.00 -26.84
C ALA A 78 -12.10 -3.92 -27.59
#